data_b5fc8a4c02e3c88d7cc42e4f7893ba00
#
_entry.id   b5fc8a4c02e3c88d7cc42e4f7893ba00
#
_cell.length_a   1.000
_cell.length_b   1.000
_cell.length_c   1.000
_cell.angle_alpha   90.00
_cell.angle_beta   90.00
_cell.angle_gamma   90.00
#
_symmetry.space_group_name_H-M   'P 1'
#
loop_
_entity.id
_entity.type
_entity.pdbx_description
1 polymer ?
#
loop_
_entity_poly.entity_id
_entity_poly.type
_entity_poly.pdbx_seq_one_letter_code
_entity_poly.pdbx_strand_id
1 'polypeptide(L)'
;ILYNKDTDYYYLFLSFGGLDASGGYNIRVARSKNSDGPYEDASGNAMIDAKGEAGSFFDDEAIKDYGTKLIGNFAITNEQDIPVGGYVSPGHNSAYYDEVEDKYYIIFHARFPNKGEQNEVRVHQLFFNSDGWPVVAPLRYAGESLAALETEDIAGDYRFYKMDNAIDSEYEEELALTLTATHLVYGQGGGYWKSSELPNESSLVLNFTEYKGYFIKQWDEVNGVETTTFSGMSAEGKALFGIKKTED
;
A
#
# COMPACT_ATOMS: atom_id res chain seq x y z
N ILE A 1 -0.66 14.40 -10.31
CA ILE A 1 -1.66 14.93 -9.35
C ILE A 1 -3.01 14.39 -9.75
N LEU A 2 -3.77 13.91 -8.75
CA LEU A 2 -5.13 13.42 -8.90
C LEU A 2 -6.05 14.21 -7.97
N TYR A 3 -7.20 14.67 -8.47
CA TYR A 3 -8.24 15.25 -7.63
C TYR A 3 -9.28 14.17 -7.27
N ASN A 4 -9.64 14.11 -6.01
CA ASN A 4 -10.74 13.27 -5.55
C ASN A 4 -11.89 14.15 -5.06
N LYS A 5 -13.03 14.04 -5.73
CA LYS A 5 -14.23 14.87 -5.48
C LYS A 5 -14.87 14.60 -4.11
N ASP A 6 -14.75 13.37 -3.58
CA ASP A 6 -15.42 12.96 -2.36
C ASP A 6 -14.63 13.41 -1.11
N THR A 7 -13.31 13.44 -1.20
CA THR A 7 -12.45 13.96 -0.14
C THR A 7 -12.17 15.46 -0.29
N ASP A 8 -12.41 16.02 -1.49
CA ASP A 8 -12.08 17.40 -1.86
C ASP A 8 -10.59 17.72 -1.65
N TYR A 9 -9.70 16.77 -2.06
CA TYR A 9 -8.25 16.93 -2.03
C TYR A 9 -7.62 16.65 -3.38
N TYR A 10 -6.52 17.34 -3.62
CA TYR A 10 -5.54 17.01 -4.65
C TYR A 10 -4.46 16.12 -4.04
N TYR A 11 -4.14 15.03 -4.68
CA TYR A 11 -3.14 14.06 -4.25
C TYR A 11 -1.94 14.10 -5.20
N LEU A 12 -0.78 14.36 -4.65
CA LEU A 12 0.50 14.35 -5.34
C LEU A 12 1.16 13.00 -5.10
N PHE A 13 1.25 12.17 -6.14
CA PHE A 13 1.96 10.90 -6.10
C PHE A 13 3.37 11.08 -6.64
N LEU A 14 4.36 10.61 -5.91
CA LEU A 14 5.78 10.77 -6.19
C LEU A 14 6.48 9.41 -6.12
N SER A 15 7.56 9.25 -6.85
CA SER A 15 8.49 8.15 -6.69
C SER A 15 9.78 8.66 -6.06
N PHE A 16 10.20 8.04 -4.97
CA PHE A 16 11.47 8.31 -4.27
C PHE A 16 12.45 7.17 -4.53
N GLY A 17 13.74 7.43 -4.38
CA GLY A 17 14.81 6.45 -4.57
C GLY A 17 15.27 6.31 -6.03
N GLY A 18 16.24 5.41 -6.26
CA GLY A 18 16.77 5.10 -7.57
C GLY A 18 15.89 4.10 -8.33
N LEU A 19 15.88 4.21 -9.65
CA LEU A 19 14.95 3.45 -10.50
C LEU A 19 15.39 1.99 -10.80
N ASP A 20 16.64 1.63 -10.53
CA ASP A 20 17.15 0.26 -10.75
C ASP A 20 16.73 -0.70 -9.62
N ALA A 21 17.03 -2.01 -9.76
CA ALA A 21 16.61 -3.02 -8.79
C ALA A 21 17.20 -2.82 -7.39
N SER A 22 18.32 -2.11 -7.26
CA SER A 22 18.96 -1.78 -5.98
C SER A 22 18.68 -0.37 -5.49
N GLY A 23 17.91 0.41 -6.25
CA GLY A 23 17.74 1.85 -6.02
C GLY A 23 16.67 2.23 -5.01
N GLY A 24 15.93 1.26 -4.46
CA GLY A 24 14.92 1.51 -3.43
C GLY A 24 13.73 2.35 -3.92
N TYR A 25 13.41 2.30 -5.22
CA TYR A 25 12.27 3.03 -5.76
C TYR A 25 11.01 2.67 -4.98
N ASN A 26 10.25 3.69 -4.56
CA ASN A 26 9.01 3.51 -3.82
C ASN A 26 8.03 4.64 -4.16
N ILE A 27 6.74 4.39 -3.95
CA ILE A 27 5.67 5.33 -4.27
C ILE A 27 5.15 5.97 -3.01
N ARG A 28 5.11 7.30 -3.02
CA ARG A 28 4.63 8.12 -1.90
C ARG A 28 3.53 9.06 -2.34
N VAL A 29 2.75 9.52 -1.34
CA VAL A 29 1.66 10.48 -1.55
C VAL A 29 1.73 11.60 -0.55
N ALA A 30 1.29 12.77 -0.99
CA ALA A 30 0.93 13.91 -0.17
C ALA A 30 -0.37 14.52 -0.70
N ARG A 31 -1.07 15.33 0.08
CA ARG A 31 -2.32 15.95 -0.34
C ARG A 31 -2.37 17.45 -0.05
N SER A 32 -3.22 18.15 -0.78
CA SER A 32 -3.50 19.58 -0.59
C SER A 32 -4.95 19.89 -0.93
N LYS A 33 -5.50 20.95 -0.33
CA LYS A 33 -6.79 21.53 -0.77
C LYS A 33 -6.68 22.36 -2.06
N ASN A 34 -5.46 22.70 -2.49
CA ASN A 34 -5.22 23.45 -3.70
C ASN A 34 -4.34 22.66 -4.67
N SER A 35 -4.60 22.78 -5.96
CA SER A 35 -3.84 22.07 -7.01
C SER A 35 -2.35 22.44 -7.08
N ASP A 36 -1.99 23.61 -6.60
CA ASP A 36 -0.63 24.14 -6.55
C ASP A 36 0.02 24.03 -5.14
N GLY A 37 -0.66 23.37 -4.20
CA GLY A 37 -0.19 23.13 -2.85
C GLY A 37 -0.57 24.21 -1.83
N PRO A 38 0.10 24.25 -0.66
CA PRO A 38 1.17 23.34 -0.25
C PRO A 38 0.65 21.90 -0.06
N TYR A 39 1.50 20.93 -0.40
CA TYR A 39 1.22 19.52 -0.19
C TYR A 39 1.85 19.05 1.11
N GLU A 40 1.08 18.28 1.90
CA GLU A 40 1.51 17.71 3.17
C GLU A 40 1.26 16.19 3.17
N ASP A 41 2.16 15.43 3.78
CA ASP A 41 1.98 14.01 4.01
C ASP A 41 1.08 13.73 5.23
N ALA A 42 0.80 12.45 5.53
CA ALA A 42 -0.08 12.09 6.64
C ALA A 42 0.51 12.37 8.03
N SER A 43 1.83 12.57 8.13
CA SER A 43 2.50 12.99 9.35
C SER A 43 2.54 14.53 9.52
N GLY A 44 2.04 15.29 8.51
CA GLY A 44 2.02 16.74 8.51
C GLY A 44 3.31 17.39 7.99
N ASN A 45 4.21 16.62 7.36
CA ASN A 45 5.41 17.17 6.77
C ASN A 45 5.10 17.85 5.44
N ALA A 46 5.53 19.10 5.28
CA ALA A 46 5.35 19.85 4.04
C ALA A 46 6.33 19.35 2.96
N MET A 47 5.82 18.92 1.80
CA MET A 47 6.66 18.37 0.72
C MET A 47 7.66 19.36 0.14
N ILE A 48 7.44 20.67 0.31
CA ILE A 48 8.40 21.70 -0.09
C ILE A 48 9.73 21.60 0.69
N ASP A 49 9.72 20.94 1.83
CA ASP A 49 10.87 20.75 2.71
C ASP A 49 11.62 19.43 2.47
N ALA A 50 11.10 18.56 1.58
CA ALA A 50 11.78 17.35 1.13
C ALA A 50 12.99 17.69 0.26
N LYS A 51 14.11 17.97 0.90
CA LYS A 51 15.36 18.45 0.24
C LYS A 51 16.56 17.70 0.80
N GLY A 52 17.42 17.23 -0.11
CA GLY A 52 18.76 16.83 0.24
C GLY A 52 19.70 18.03 0.47
N GLU A 53 20.94 17.75 0.87
CA GLU A 53 21.98 18.75 0.99
C GLU A 53 22.25 19.41 -0.36
N ALA A 54 22.52 20.71 -0.34
CA ALA A 54 22.77 21.47 -1.57
C ALA A 54 23.97 20.89 -2.35
N GLY A 55 23.71 20.45 -3.57
CA GLY A 55 24.70 19.82 -4.44
C GLY A 55 24.75 18.30 -4.37
N SER A 56 23.97 17.65 -3.52
CA SER A 56 23.75 16.21 -3.56
C SER A 56 22.94 15.83 -4.80
N PHE A 57 23.20 14.65 -5.37
CA PHE A 57 22.42 14.11 -6.48
C PHE A 57 21.30 13.20 -5.97
N PHE A 58 21.59 12.39 -4.97
CA PHE A 58 20.63 11.64 -4.17
C PHE A 58 20.98 11.87 -2.70
N ASP A 59 19.99 12.13 -1.88
CA ASP A 59 20.12 12.27 -0.43
C ASP A 59 18.88 11.63 0.23
N ASP A 60 18.78 10.33 0.03
CA ASP A 60 17.61 9.54 0.44
C ASP A 60 17.41 9.58 1.95
N GLU A 61 18.50 9.66 2.72
CA GLU A 61 18.43 9.78 4.18
C GLU A 61 17.79 11.10 4.63
N ALA A 62 18.07 12.21 3.93
CA ALA A 62 17.50 13.52 4.28
C ALA A 62 16.01 13.64 3.95
N ILE A 63 15.53 12.86 2.96
CA ILE A 63 14.14 12.96 2.49
C ILE A 63 13.26 11.78 2.90
N LYS A 64 13.79 10.73 3.53
CA LYS A 64 13.05 9.50 3.84
C LYS A 64 11.79 9.71 4.68
N ASP A 65 11.75 10.74 5.51
CA ASP A 65 10.61 11.02 6.38
C ASP A 65 9.50 11.85 5.73
N TYR A 66 9.70 12.27 4.46
CA TYR A 66 8.71 13.05 3.71
C TYR A 66 7.89 12.17 2.77
N GLY A 67 6.61 12.49 2.69
CA GLY A 67 5.66 11.75 1.86
C GLY A 67 5.26 10.40 2.46
N THR A 68 3.98 10.13 2.49
CA THR A 68 3.44 8.85 2.99
C THR A 68 3.75 7.73 2.01
N LYS A 69 4.59 6.75 2.39
CA LYS A 69 4.90 5.60 1.53
C LYS A 69 3.68 4.70 1.37
N LEU A 70 3.24 4.51 0.13
CA LEU A 70 2.12 3.64 -0.23
C LEU A 70 2.57 2.24 -0.64
N ILE A 71 3.63 2.16 -1.43
CA ILE A 71 4.18 0.90 -1.97
C ILE A 71 5.70 0.99 -1.91
N GLY A 72 6.33 0.00 -1.27
CA GLY A 72 7.77 -0.26 -1.29
C GLY A 72 8.08 -1.65 -1.82
N ASN A 73 9.29 -2.12 -1.59
CA ASN A 73 9.70 -3.49 -1.91
C ASN A 73 9.01 -4.47 -0.99
N PHE A 74 8.39 -5.51 -1.53
CA PHE A 74 7.89 -6.62 -0.73
C PHE A 74 8.00 -7.94 -1.50
N ALA A 75 8.13 -9.04 -0.78
CA ALA A 75 8.25 -10.36 -1.37
C ALA A 75 7.20 -11.32 -0.80
N ILE A 76 6.43 -11.95 -1.67
CA ILE A 76 5.59 -13.10 -1.32
C ILE A 76 6.48 -14.32 -1.44
N THR A 77 6.69 -15.05 -0.34
CA THR A 77 7.55 -16.23 -0.30
C THR A 77 6.72 -17.53 -0.28
N ASN A 78 7.28 -18.61 -0.79
CA ASN A 78 6.73 -19.96 -0.62
C ASN A 78 7.13 -20.55 0.74
N GLU A 79 6.79 -21.82 1.02
CA GLU A 79 7.11 -22.52 2.27
C GLU A 79 8.62 -22.71 2.52
N GLN A 80 9.45 -22.57 1.50
CA GLN A 80 10.91 -22.64 1.60
C GLN A 80 11.56 -21.26 1.70
N ASP A 81 10.80 -20.20 2.02
CA ASP A 81 11.22 -18.81 2.08
C ASP A 81 11.80 -18.26 0.76
N ILE A 82 11.43 -18.88 -0.38
CA ILE A 82 11.87 -18.43 -1.69
C ILE A 82 10.84 -17.41 -2.23
N PRO A 83 11.26 -16.19 -2.62
CA PRO A 83 10.36 -15.22 -3.24
C PRO A 83 9.75 -15.75 -4.55
N VAL A 84 8.42 -15.77 -4.62
CA VAL A 84 7.63 -16.22 -5.77
C VAL A 84 6.74 -15.11 -6.34
N GLY A 85 6.59 -14.00 -5.62
CA GLY A 85 5.80 -12.84 -6.00
C GLY A 85 6.25 -11.59 -5.25
N GLY A 86 5.52 -10.50 -5.43
CA GLY A 86 5.84 -9.20 -4.85
C GLY A 86 6.52 -8.26 -5.83
N TYR A 87 7.02 -7.13 -5.34
CA TYR A 87 7.64 -6.07 -6.16
C TYR A 87 8.99 -5.64 -5.64
N VAL A 88 9.84 -5.26 -6.57
CA VAL A 88 11.15 -4.64 -6.35
C VAL A 88 11.16 -3.30 -7.09
N SER A 89 11.57 -2.25 -6.41
CA SER A 89 11.66 -0.88 -6.93
C SER A 89 10.40 -0.44 -7.70
N PRO A 90 9.20 -0.47 -7.07
CA PRO A 90 7.98 0.03 -7.71
C PRO A 90 8.01 1.55 -7.79
N GLY A 91 7.75 2.10 -8.98
CA GLY A 91 7.78 3.55 -9.16
C GLY A 91 7.43 4.02 -10.56
N HIS A 92 7.83 5.26 -10.91
CA HIS A 92 7.48 5.93 -12.16
C HIS A 92 5.96 5.95 -12.37
N ASN A 93 5.26 6.40 -11.34
CA ASN A 93 3.82 6.23 -11.21
C ASN A 93 3.00 7.33 -11.90
N SER A 94 1.78 6.98 -12.23
CA SER A 94 0.68 7.88 -12.58
C SER A 94 -0.57 7.45 -11.85
N ALA A 95 -1.46 8.37 -11.54
CA ALA A 95 -2.77 8.07 -10.95
C ALA A 95 -3.88 8.47 -11.91
N TYR A 96 -4.93 7.67 -11.98
CA TYR A 96 -6.04 7.83 -12.92
C TYR A 96 -7.39 7.59 -12.22
N TYR A 97 -8.38 8.39 -12.58
CA TYR A 97 -9.77 8.19 -12.20
C TYR A 97 -10.57 7.79 -13.44
N ASP A 98 -11.22 6.65 -13.39
CA ASP A 98 -12.15 6.16 -14.39
C ASP A 98 -13.56 6.63 -14.03
N GLU A 99 -14.07 7.61 -14.78
CA GLU A 99 -15.40 8.19 -14.58
C GLU A 99 -16.54 7.20 -14.90
N VAL A 100 -16.29 6.19 -15.73
CA VAL A 100 -17.29 5.20 -16.13
C VAL A 100 -17.48 4.14 -15.05
N GLU A 101 -16.37 3.64 -14.52
CA GLU A 101 -16.36 2.61 -13.47
C GLU A 101 -16.43 3.21 -12.06
N ASP A 102 -16.29 4.54 -11.92
CA ASP A 102 -16.14 5.27 -10.64
C ASP A 102 -15.04 4.68 -9.78
N LYS A 103 -13.87 4.42 -10.40
CA LYS A 103 -12.73 3.78 -9.77
C LYS A 103 -11.46 4.61 -9.92
N TYR A 104 -10.64 4.58 -8.90
CA TYR A 104 -9.31 5.20 -8.90
C TYR A 104 -8.24 4.13 -9.04
N TYR A 105 -7.19 4.45 -9.80
CA TYR A 105 -6.08 3.54 -10.05
C TYR A 105 -4.75 4.24 -9.87
N ILE A 106 -3.75 3.47 -9.45
CA ILE A 106 -2.34 3.83 -9.59
C ILE A 106 -1.69 2.91 -10.60
N ILE A 107 -0.95 3.50 -11.55
CA ILE A 107 -0.28 2.83 -12.64
C ILE A 107 1.21 3.09 -12.44
N PHE A 108 2.02 2.05 -12.41
CA PHE A 108 3.46 2.16 -12.17
C PHE A 108 4.20 1.01 -12.82
N HIS A 109 5.52 1.09 -12.92
CA HIS A 109 6.31 -0.08 -13.22
C HIS A 109 6.88 -0.70 -11.94
N ALA A 110 7.07 -2.01 -11.96
CA ALA A 110 7.75 -2.73 -10.89
C ALA A 110 8.67 -3.78 -11.50
N ARG A 111 9.75 -4.06 -10.79
CA ARG A 111 10.56 -5.26 -10.98
C ARG A 111 10.02 -6.36 -10.07
N PHE A 112 10.59 -7.53 -10.18
CA PHE A 112 10.15 -8.70 -9.44
C PHE A 112 11.32 -9.36 -8.73
N PRO A 113 11.07 -9.98 -7.57
CA PRO A 113 12.09 -10.75 -6.88
C PRO A 113 12.77 -11.76 -7.82
N ASN A 114 14.10 -11.83 -7.78
CA ASN A 114 14.92 -12.74 -8.58
C ASN A 114 14.84 -12.57 -10.12
N LYS A 115 14.32 -11.44 -10.64
CA LYS A 115 14.20 -11.16 -12.07
C LYS A 115 15.16 -10.07 -12.57
N GLY A 116 16.05 -9.58 -11.71
CA GLY A 116 17.01 -8.51 -12.07
C GLY A 116 16.29 -7.23 -12.53
N GLU A 117 16.71 -6.67 -13.66
CA GLU A 117 16.15 -5.42 -14.18
C GLU A 117 14.88 -5.59 -15.02
N GLN A 118 14.34 -6.81 -15.15
CA GLN A 118 13.06 -7.02 -15.84
C GLN A 118 11.96 -6.29 -15.10
N ASN A 119 11.22 -5.44 -15.80
CA ASN A 119 10.12 -4.69 -15.24
C ASN A 119 8.88 -4.81 -16.12
N GLU A 120 7.72 -4.62 -15.49
CA GLU A 120 6.42 -4.60 -16.15
C GLU A 120 5.57 -3.49 -15.56
N VAL A 121 4.60 -3.03 -16.35
CA VAL A 121 3.57 -2.10 -15.86
C VAL A 121 2.59 -2.87 -14.97
N ARG A 122 2.23 -2.24 -13.86
CA ARG A 122 1.21 -2.70 -12.93
C ARG A 122 0.13 -1.64 -12.76
N VAL A 123 -1.10 -2.09 -12.65
CA VAL A 123 -2.26 -1.28 -12.32
C VAL A 123 -2.84 -1.81 -11.02
N HIS A 124 -2.98 -0.95 -10.02
CA HIS A 124 -3.63 -1.28 -8.76
C HIS A 124 -4.78 -0.33 -8.51
N GLN A 125 -5.86 -0.83 -7.90
CA GLN A 125 -6.96 0.01 -7.50
C GLN A 125 -6.57 0.83 -6.27
N LEU A 126 -7.00 2.09 -6.24
CA LEU A 126 -6.90 2.98 -5.10
C LEU A 126 -8.26 3.11 -4.43
N PHE A 127 -8.27 3.08 -3.11
CA PHE A 127 -9.42 3.45 -2.28
C PHE A 127 -9.02 4.64 -1.40
N PHE A 128 -10.01 5.33 -0.84
CA PHE A 128 -9.77 6.44 0.08
C PHE A 128 -10.45 6.11 1.40
N ASN A 129 -9.67 6.03 2.47
CA ASN A 129 -10.20 5.74 3.80
C ASN A 129 -10.94 6.95 4.40
N SER A 130 -11.59 6.76 5.55
CA SER A 130 -12.36 7.81 6.24
C SER A 130 -11.53 9.02 6.66
N ASP A 131 -10.20 8.89 6.76
CA ASP A 131 -9.29 10.00 7.04
C ASP A 131 -8.92 10.76 5.74
N GLY A 132 -9.45 10.31 4.60
CA GLY A 132 -9.21 10.89 3.28
C GLY A 132 -7.82 10.60 2.74
N TRP A 133 -7.19 9.49 3.11
CA TRP A 133 -5.92 9.05 2.55
C TRP A 133 -6.10 7.88 1.59
N PRO A 134 -5.35 7.86 0.47
CA PRO A 134 -5.40 6.73 -0.44
C PRO A 134 -4.72 5.51 0.17
N VAL A 135 -5.32 4.35 -0.04
CA VAL A 135 -4.77 3.03 0.23
C VAL A 135 -4.79 2.23 -1.07
N VAL A 136 -3.74 1.44 -1.30
CA VAL A 136 -3.54 0.73 -2.56
C VAL A 136 -3.89 -0.73 -2.38
N ALA A 137 -4.74 -1.28 -3.24
CA ALA A 137 -5.01 -2.72 -3.25
C ALA A 137 -3.70 -3.50 -3.43
N PRO A 138 -3.39 -4.52 -2.58
CA PRO A 138 -2.07 -5.15 -2.56
C PRO A 138 -1.68 -5.89 -3.83
N LEU A 139 -2.66 -6.46 -4.55
CA LEU A 139 -2.44 -7.20 -5.79
C LEU A 139 -2.86 -6.38 -7.01
N ARG A 140 -2.33 -6.73 -8.19
CA ARG A 140 -2.67 -6.04 -9.42
C ARG A 140 -4.17 -6.15 -9.73
N TYR A 141 -4.72 -5.10 -10.29
CA TYR A 141 -6.13 -5.07 -10.70
C TYR A 141 -6.43 -6.14 -11.76
N ALA A 142 -7.43 -6.96 -11.51
CA ALA A 142 -7.92 -8.02 -12.38
C ALA A 142 -9.42 -7.92 -12.67
N GLY A 143 -10.05 -6.76 -12.37
CA GLY A 143 -11.48 -6.53 -12.57
C GLY A 143 -12.32 -6.59 -11.30
N GLU A 144 -11.66 -6.65 -10.13
CA GLU A 144 -12.33 -6.68 -8.83
C GLU A 144 -13.11 -5.40 -8.55
N SER A 145 -14.07 -5.52 -7.65
CA SER A 145 -14.84 -4.40 -7.12
C SER A 145 -14.99 -4.53 -5.61
N LEU A 146 -14.97 -3.40 -4.93
CA LEU A 146 -15.20 -3.36 -3.51
C LEU A 146 -16.62 -3.80 -3.18
N ALA A 147 -16.76 -4.78 -2.28
CA ALA A 147 -18.03 -5.31 -1.81
C ALA A 147 -17.93 -5.65 -0.33
N ALA A 148 -19.07 -5.72 0.34
CA ALA A 148 -19.12 -6.24 1.70
C ALA A 148 -18.66 -7.70 1.71
N LEU A 149 -17.79 -8.03 2.66
CA LEU A 149 -17.30 -9.38 2.89
C LEU A 149 -17.90 -9.93 4.19
N GLU A 150 -18.19 -11.22 4.16
CA GLU A 150 -18.59 -11.92 5.36
C GLU A 150 -17.38 -12.18 6.27
N THR A 151 -17.64 -12.42 7.55
CA THR A 151 -16.58 -12.68 8.53
C THR A 151 -15.68 -13.85 8.13
N GLU A 152 -16.26 -14.87 7.53
CA GLU A 152 -15.57 -16.09 7.06
C GLU A 152 -14.64 -15.80 5.87
N ASP A 153 -15.00 -14.84 5.03
CA ASP A 153 -14.12 -14.38 3.94
C ASP A 153 -12.87 -13.72 4.48
N ILE A 154 -13.02 -12.96 5.57
CA ILE A 154 -11.92 -12.20 6.20
C ILE A 154 -11.08 -13.11 7.12
N ALA A 155 -11.72 -13.96 7.93
CA ALA A 155 -10.99 -14.80 8.88
C ALA A 155 -10.02 -15.76 8.17
N GLY A 156 -8.81 -15.91 8.72
CA GLY A 156 -7.78 -16.80 8.19
C GLY A 156 -6.36 -16.29 8.47
N ASP A 157 -5.39 -16.98 7.91
CA ASP A 157 -3.97 -16.63 8.02
C ASP A 157 -3.55 -15.66 6.93
N TYR A 158 -2.76 -14.68 7.30
CA TYR A 158 -2.31 -13.60 6.43
C TYR A 158 -0.81 -13.40 6.51
N ARG A 159 -0.26 -12.87 5.42
CA ARG A 159 1.01 -12.14 5.39
C ARG A 159 0.68 -10.66 5.32
N PHE A 160 1.17 -9.90 6.29
CA PHE A 160 1.09 -8.46 6.29
C PHE A 160 2.44 -7.84 6.01
N TYR A 161 2.47 -6.78 5.21
CA TYR A 161 3.66 -5.99 4.88
C TYR A 161 3.45 -4.59 5.40
N LYS A 162 4.30 -4.17 6.31
CA LYS A 162 4.23 -2.86 6.94
C LYS A 162 5.21 -1.92 6.28
N MET A 163 4.70 -0.91 5.58
CA MET A 163 5.53 0.09 4.92
C MET A 163 6.23 0.97 5.95
N ASP A 164 7.55 1.01 5.88
CA ASP A 164 8.37 1.94 6.65
C ASP A 164 8.68 3.23 5.88
N ASN A 165 9.61 4.06 6.35
CA ASN A 165 10.02 5.29 5.66
C ASN A 165 11.34 5.12 4.89
N ALA A 166 12.03 3.99 4.99
CA ALA A 166 13.32 3.79 4.35
C ALA A 166 13.23 3.93 2.82
N ILE A 167 14.33 4.39 2.21
CA ILE A 167 14.53 4.43 0.78
C ILE A 167 15.76 3.56 0.51
N ASP A 168 15.53 2.27 0.42
CA ASP A 168 16.57 1.27 0.20
C ASP A 168 16.02 0.08 -0.60
N SER A 169 16.85 -0.92 -0.83
CA SER A 169 16.50 -2.12 -1.61
C SER A 169 15.97 -3.27 -0.74
N GLU A 170 15.85 -3.08 0.56
CA GLU A 170 15.35 -4.12 1.45
C GLU A 170 13.85 -4.33 1.26
N TYR A 171 13.38 -5.53 1.58
CA TYR A 171 11.94 -5.81 1.59
C TYR A 171 11.30 -5.28 2.87
N GLU A 172 10.10 -4.72 2.73
CA GLU A 172 9.26 -4.32 3.86
C GLU A 172 9.03 -5.50 4.82
N GLU A 173 8.92 -5.20 6.11
CA GLU A 173 8.72 -6.20 7.16
C GLU A 173 7.46 -7.04 6.90
N GLU A 174 7.63 -8.36 6.78
CA GLU A 174 6.51 -9.31 6.75
C GLU A 174 6.11 -9.71 8.16
N LEU A 175 4.80 -9.66 8.45
CA LEU A 175 4.19 -10.11 9.69
C LEU A 175 3.21 -11.25 9.40
N ALA A 176 3.47 -12.44 9.95
CA ALA A 176 2.51 -13.54 9.91
C ALA A 176 1.45 -13.36 11.00
N LEU A 177 0.21 -13.15 10.59
CA LEU A 177 -0.93 -12.89 11.49
C LEU A 177 -2.11 -13.77 11.13
N THR A 178 -2.87 -14.20 12.15
CA THR A 178 -4.16 -14.88 12.01
C THR A 178 -5.27 -13.92 12.44
N LEU A 179 -6.23 -13.68 11.55
CA LEU A 179 -7.47 -12.97 11.81
C LEU A 179 -8.57 -14.00 12.11
N THR A 180 -9.20 -13.91 13.27
CA THR A 180 -10.22 -14.88 13.69
C THR A 180 -11.63 -14.42 13.35
N ALA A 181 -12.56 -15.37 13.22
CA ALA A 181 -13.99 -15.07 13.10
C ALA A 181 -14.59 -14.37 14.35
N THR A 182 -13.89 -14.37 15.46
CA THR A 182 -14.24 -13.59 16.66
C THR A 182 -13.59 -12.20 16.68
N HIS A 183 -13.08 -11.75 15.54
CA HIS A 183 -12.49 -10.44 15.31
C HIS A 183 -11.18 -10.17 16.05
N LEU A 184 -10.50 -11.19 16.56
CA LEU A 184 -9.18 -11.07 17.18
C LEU A 184 -8.06 -11.26 16.17
N VAL A 185 -6.88 -10.70 16.46
CA VAL A 185 -5.65 -10.84 15.66
C VAL A 185 -4.56 -11.42 16.54
N TYR A 186 -3.88 -12.45 16.03
CA TYR A 186 -2.78 -13.15 16.69
C TYR A 186 -1.59 -13.37 15.75
N GLY A 187 -0.44 -13.70 16.29
CA GLY A 187 0.77 -14.06 15.54
C GLY A 187 1.94 -13.16 15.91
N GLN A 188 2.65 -12.61 14.93
CA GLN A 188 3.74 -11.65 15.15
C GLN A 188 3.25 -10.25 15.58
N GLY A 189 2.02 -10.18 16.05
CA GLY A 189 1.36 -9.03 16.65
C GLY A 189 0.02 -9.44 17.21
N GLY A 190 -0.61 -8.55 17.97
CA GLY A 190 -1.91 -8.80 18.59
C GLY A 190 -2.85 -7.59 18.44
N GLY A 191 -4.14 -7.88 18.42
CA GLY A 191 -5.14 -6.84 18.28
C GLY A 191 -6.50 -7.36 17.89
N TYR A 192 -7.20 -6.59 17.08
CA TYR A 192 -8.54 -6.93 16.59
C TYR A 192 -8.82 -6.24 15.26
N TRP A 193 -9.83 -6.73 14.56
CA TRP A 193 -10.38 -6.09 13.37
C TRP A 193 -11.89 -5.85 13.55
N LYS A 194 -12.42 -4.86 12.86
CA LYS A 194 -13.84 -4.50 12.92
C LYS A 194 -14.28 -3.85 11.60
N SER A 195 -15.54 -4.01 11.26
CA SER A 195 -16.18 -3.20 10.21
C SER A 195 -16.36 -1.76 10.69
N SER A 196 -16.23 -0.80 9.79
CA SER A 196 -16.50 0.62 10.03
C SER A 196 -17.99 0.94 9.83
N GLU A 197 -18.40 2.15 10.24
CA GLU A 197 -19.72 2.70 9.91
C GLU A 197 -19.83 3.09 8.42
N LEU A 198 -18.68 3.32 7.76
CA LEU A 198 -18.67 3.60 6.32
C LEU A 198 -18.79 2.30 5.52
N PRO A 199 -19.50 2.33 4.38
CA PRO A 199 -19.68 1.15 3.54
C PRO A 199 -18.34 0.52 3.16
N ASN A 200 -18.20 -0.77 3.44
CA ASN A 200 -17.05 -1.62 3.12
C ASN A 200 -15.71 -1.24 3.77
N GLU A 201 -15.61 -0.12 4.49
CA GLU A 201 -14.40 0.21 5.24
C GLU A 201 -14.29 -0.70 6.48
N SER A 202 -13.07 -1.03 6.84
CA SER A 202 -12.73 -1.80 8.03
C SER A 202 -11.53 -1.17 8.73
N SER A 203 -11.41 -1.43 10.03
CA SER A 203 -10.21 -1.10 10.81
C SER A 203 -9.54 -2.38 11.27
N LEU A 204 -8.23 -2.41 11.13
CA LEU A 204 -7.35 -3.40 11.75
C LEU A 204 -6.52 -2.70 12.82
N VAL A 205 -6.69 -3.08 14.08
CA VAL A 205 -5.84 -2.61 15.18
C VAL A 205 -4.76 -3.66 15.43
N LEU A 206 -3.50 -3.26 15.26
CA LEU A 206 -2.33 -4.11 15.45
C LEU A 206 -1.35 -3.41 16.39
N ASN A 207 -1.04 -4.05 17.52
CA ASN A 207 -0.12 -3.51 18.52
C ASN A 207 -0.43 -2.04 18.90
N PHE A 208 -1.72 -1.75 19.14
CA PHE A 208 -2.29 -0.42 19.49
C PHE A 208 -2.31 0.61 18.37
N THR A 209 -1.87 0.28 17.15
CA THR A 209 -1.99 1.15 15.97
C THR A 209 -3.22 0.74 15.17
N GLU A 210 -4.12 1.68 14.90
CA GLU A 210 -5.29 1.47 14.04
C GLU A 210 -4.93 1.78 12.59
N TYR A 211 -5.23 0.84 11.69
CA TYR A 211 -5.15 0.99 10.24
C TYR A 211 -6.56 0.98 9.67
N LYS A 212 -7.00 2.09 9.09
CA LYS A 212 -8.29 2.20 8.42
C LYS A 212 -8.14 1.91 6.94
N GLY A 213 -9.02 1.07 6.40
CA GLY A 213 -8.94 0.67 5.02
C GLY A 213 -9.96 -0.38 4.62
N TYR A 214 -9.60 -1.27 3.71
CA TYR A 214 -10.55 -2.15 3.05
C TYR A 214 -10.04 -3.57 2.96
N PHE A 215 -10.93 -4.53 3.25
CA PHE A 215 -10.78 -5.91 2.79
C PHE A 215 -11.43 -6.02 1.41
N ILE A 216 -10.75 -6.69 0.47
CA ILE A 216 -11.24 -6.89 -0.88
C ILE A 216 -10.83 -8.27 -1.41
N LYS A 217 -11.70 -8.90 -2.22
CA LYS A 217 -11.35 -10.10 -2.98
C LYS A 217 -10.51 -9.69 -4.18
N GLN A 218 -9.33 -10.29 -4.33
CA GLN A 218 -8.43 -10.03 -5.44
C GLN A 218 -7.91 -11.34 -6.05
N TRP A 219 -7.55 -11.30 -7.31
CA TRP A 219 -6.89 -12.41 -7.97
C TRP A 219 -5.42 -12.47 -7.59
N ASP A 220 -5.03 -13.55 -6.92
CA ASP A 220 -3.63 -13.87 -6.65
C ASP A 220 -3.04 -14.61 -7.86
N GLU A 221 -2.23 -13.92 -8.66
CA GLU A 221 -1.60 -14.49 -9.85
C GLU A 221 -0.51 -15.52 -9.52
N VAL A 222 0.06 -15.48 -8.32
CA VAL A 222 1.08 -16.42 -7.85
C VAL A 222 0.47 -17.80 -7.62
N ASN A 223 -0.67 -17.85 -6.94
CA ASN A 223 -1.37 -19.07 -6.58
C ASN A 223 -2.48 -19.45 -7.56
N GLY A 224 -2.88 -18.54 -8.47
CA GLY A 224 -3.93 -18.77 -9.45
C GLY A 224 -5.33 -18.90 -8.84
N VAL A 225 -5.60 -18.18 -7.77
CA VAL A 225 -6.86 -18.21 -7.02
C VAL A 225 -7.31 -16.81 -6.61
N GLU A 226 -8.60 -16.68 -6.30
CA GLU A 226 -9.10 -15.50 -5.62
C GLU A 226 -8.77 -15.58 -4.14
N THR A 227 -8.25 -14.50 -3.58
CA THR A 227 -7.93 -14.39 -2.15
C THR A 227 -8.45 -13.08 -1.56
N THR A 228 -8.58 -13.02 -0.25
CA THR A 228 -8.92 -11.78 0.45
C THR A 228 -7.64 -11.00 0.77
N THR A 229 -7.62 -9.73 0.45
CA THR A 229 -6.54 -8.82 0.80
C THR A 229 -7.02 -7.71 1.71
N PHE A 230 -6.11 -7.07 2.43
CA PHE A 230 -6.35 -5.87 3.21
C PHE A 230 -5.41 -4.77 2.77
N SER A 231 -5.92 -3.56 2.69
CA SER A 231 -5.08 -2.36 2.55
C SER A 231 -5.59 -1.29 3.49
N GLY A 232 -4.71 -0.76 4.31
CA GLY A 232 -5.06 0.28 5.29
C GLY A 232 -3.91 1.21 5.57
N MET A 233 -4.23 2.31 6.25
CA MET A 233 -3.28 3.34 6.66
C MET A 233 -3.56 3.78 8.08
N SER A 234 -2.50 3.96 8.87
CA SER A 234 -2.60 4.54 10.21
C SER A 234 -2.69 6.06 10.16
N ALA A 235 -3.10 6.67 11.28
CA ALA A 235 -3.17 8.12 11.41
C ALA A 235 -1.80 8.81 11.23
N GLU A 236 -0.70 8.09 11.49
CA GLU A 236 0.68 8.55 11.31
C GLU A 236 1.21 8.29 9.89
N GLY A 237 0.35 7.87 8.95
CA GLY A 237 0.73 7.65 7.57
C GLY A 237 1.55 6.38 7.33
N LYS A 238 1.35 5.33 8.13
CA LYS A 238 1.95 4.02 7.88
C LYS A 238 0.96 3.15 7.11
N ALA A 239 1.33 2.76 5.89
CA ALA A 239 0.51 1.83 5.12
C ALA A 239 0.78 0.38 5.54
N LEU A 240 -0.26 -0.44 5.43
CA LEU A 240 -0.24 -1.86 5.77
C LEU A 240 -0.96 -2.66 4.69
N PHE A 241 -0.28 -3.61 4.07
CA PHE A 241 -0.86 -4.57 3.13
C PHE A 241 -1.05 -5.92 3.80
N GLY A 242 -2.17 -6.58 3.54
CA GLY A 242 -2.44 -7.95 3.97
C GLY A 242 -2.87 -8.81 2.80
N ILE A 243 -2.30 -10.01 2.69
CA ILE A 243 -2.69 -11.01 1.70
C ILE A 243 -3.00 -12.30 2.46
N LYS A 244 -4.26 -12.76 2.36
CA LYS A 244 -4.70 -14.00 2.98
C LYS A 244 -4.02 -15.19 2.31
N LYS A 245 -3.46 -16.09 3.12
CA LYS A 245 -2.89 -17.34 2.62
C LYS A 245 -4.01 -18.24 2.10
N THR A 246 -3.78 -18.84 0.96
CA THR A 246 -4.67 -19.89 0.44
C THR A 246 -4.36 -21.19 1.17
N GLU A 247 -5.39 -21.90 1.59
CA GLU A 247 -5.23 -23.28 2.07
C GLU A 247 -4.85 -24.17 0.88
N ASP A 248 -3.85 -25.03 1.06
CA ASP A 248 -3.44 -26.05 0.08
C ASP A 248 -4.51 -27.14 -0.09
#